data_dc90fc8aab86028d788418b0895c593e
#
_entry.id   dc90fc8aab86028d788418b0895c593e
#
_cell.length_a   1.000
_cell.length_b   1.000
_cell.length_c   1.000
_cell.angle_alpha   90.00
_cell.angle_beta   90.00
_cell.angle_gamma   90.00
#
_symmetry.space_group_name_H-M   'P 1'
#
loop_
_entity.id
_entity.type
_entity.pdbx_description
1 polymer ?
#
loop_
_entity_poly.entity_id
_entity_poly.type
_entity_poly.pdbx_seq_one_letter_code
_entity_poly.pdbx_strand_id
1 'polypeptide(L)' 'PISTSKIEDLALELKKKYSIIMVTHNMQQAVRISDYTAFFLLGEVIEYSETEKMFSTPQDKRTEDYITGRFG' A
#
# COMPACT_ATOMS: atom_id res chain seq x y z
N PRO A 1 0.42 -15.88 9.53
CA PRO A 1 -0.48 -16.25 10.60
C PRO A 1 -1.88 -15.74 10.44
N ILE A 2 -2.73 -16.30 11.21
CA ILE A 2 -4.12 -16.05 11.28
C ILE A 2 -4.42 -14.60 11.44
N SER A 3 -3.59 -13.89 12.18
CA SER A 3 -3.85 -12.51 12.55
C SER A 3 -3.82 -11.54 11.38
N THR A 4 -2.97 -11.77 10.38
CA THR A 4 -2.88 -10.87 9.23
C THR A 4 -4.18 -10.88 8.43
N SER A 5 -4.71 -12.08 8.20
CA SER A 5 -5.95 -12.24 7.46
C SER A 5 -7.13 -11.59 8.19
N LYS A 6 -7.17 -11.76 9.51
CA LYS A 6 -8.23 -11.18 10.32
C LYS A 6 -8.17 -9.65 10.36
N ILE A 7 -6.96 -9.10 10.39
CA ILE A 7 -6.79 -7.66 10.38
C ILE A 7 -7.25 -7.10 9.04
N GLU A 8 -6.92 -7.78 7.95
CA GLU A 8 -7.36 -7.35 6.62
C GLU A 8 -8.88 -7.40 6.49
N ASP A 9 -9.49 -8.48 6.97
CA ASP A 9 -10.94 -8.61 6.95
C ASP A 9 -11.62 -7.51 7.76
N LEU A 10 -11.06 -7.19 8.91
CA LEU A 10 -11.59 -6.13 9.76
C LEU A 10 -11.47 -4.77 9.06
N ALA A 11 -10.34 -4.50 8.43
CA ALA A 11 -10.14 -3.25 7.73
C ALA A 11 -11.13 -3.10 6.58
N LEU A 12 -11.39 -4.17 5.84
CA LEU A 12 -12.36 -4.15 4.74
C LEU A 12 -13.77 -3.89 5.24
N GLU A 13 -14.10 -4.39 6.42
CA GLU A 13 -15.40 -4.12 7.04
C GLU A 13 -15.50 -2.67 7.50
N LEU A 14 -14.48 -2.21 8.20
CA LEU A 14 -14.50 -0.87 8.80
C LEU A 14 -14.45 0.24 7.76
N LYS A 15 -13.81 0.00 6.61
CA LYS A 15 -13.72 1.06 5.60
C LYS A 15 -15.07 1.41 5.00
N LYS A 16 -16.09 0.59 5.20
CA LYS A 16 -17.45 0.88 4.75
C LYS A 16 -18.03 2.05 5.51
N LYS A 17 -17.55 2.30 6.72
CA LYS A 17 -18.07 3.37 7.59
C LYS A 17 -17.04 4.43 7.95
N TYR A 18 -15.76 4.11 7.84
CA TYR A 18 -14.68 4.98 8.31
C TYR A 18 -13.60 5.13 7.28
N SER A 19 -12.85 6.22 7.39
CA SER A 19 -11.60 6.34 6.63
C SER A 19 -10.53 5.65 7.45
N ILE A 20 -9.83 4.71 6.85
CA ILE A 20 -8.80 3.93 7.54
C ILE A 20 -7.44 4.29 6.97
N ILE A 21 -6.49 4.59 7.85
CA ILE A 21 -5.11 4.79 7.44
C ILE A 21 -4.30 3.67 8.06
N MET A 22 -3.55 2.97 7.22
CA MET A 22 -2.72 1.86 7.69
C MET A 22 -1.29 2.03 7.17
N VAL A 23 -0.33 1.80 8.05
CA VAL A 23 1.07 1.82 7.66
C VAL A 23 1.56 0.38 7.60
N THR A 24 2.15 -0.01 6.50
CA THR A 24 2.64 -1.38 6.34
C THR A 24 3.86 -1.39 5.42
N HIS A 25 4.75 -2.34 5.63
CA HIS A 25 5.83 -2.60 4.69
C HIS A 25 5.51 -3.83 3.84
N ASN A 26 4.30 -4.34 3.97
CA ASN A 26 3.84 -5.49 3.19
C ASN A 26 3.03 -5.00 1.99
N MET A 27 3.66 -4.99 0.82
CA MET A 27 3.03 -4.49 -0.40
C MET A 27 1.79 -5.27 -0.79
N GLN A 28 1.79 -6.57 -0.55
CA GLN A 28 0.64 -7.40 -0.90
C GLN A 28 -0.57 -7.04 -0.06
N GLN A 29 -0.35 -6.70 1.21
CA GLN A 29 -1.41 -6.24 2.08
C GLN A 29 -1.99 -4.93 1.55
N ALA A 30 -1.13 -3.99 1.18
CA ALA A 30 -1.58 -2.72 0.63
C ALA A 30 -2.42 -2.93 -0.62
N VAL A 31 -2.00 -3.82 -1.50
CA VAL A 31 -2.74 -4.11 -2.74
C VAL A 31 -4.12 -4.67 -2.43
N ARG A 32 -4.22 -5.55 -1.44
CA ARG A 32 -5.49 -6.23 -1.15
C ARG A 32 -6.53 -5.34 -0.50
N ILE A 33 -6.10 -4.40 0.34
CA ILE A 33 -7.06 -3.71 1.19
C ILE A 33 -7.17 -2.20 1.01
N SER A 34 -6.24 -1.58 0.30
CA SER A 34 -6.26 -0.12 0.21
C SER A 34 -6.80 0.38 -1.12
N ASP A 35 -7.45 1.53 -1.06
CA ASP A 35 -7.95 2.21 -2.25
C ASP A 35 -6.90 3.17 -2.78
N TYR A 36 -6.14 3.77 -1.86
CA TYR A 36 -5.05 4.69 -2.19
C TYR A 36 -3.81 4.28 -1.42
N THR A 37 -2.66 4.50 -2.02
CA THR A 37 -1.38 4.16 -1.39
C THR A 37 -0.41 5.33 -1.51
N ALA A 38 0.31 5.58 -0.44
CA ALA A 38 1.40 6.54 -0.43
C ALA A 38 2.69 5.76 -0.19
N PHE A 39 3.67 5.94 -1.07
CA PHE A 39 4.97 5.33 -0.90
C PHE A 39 5.91 6.32 -0.23
N PHE A 40 6.41 5.96 0.93
CA PHE A 40 7.32 6.78 1.72
C PHE A 40 8.73 6.24 1.62
N LEU A 41 9.70 7.14 1.50
CA LEU A 41 11.10 6.75 1.53
C LEU A 41 11.87 7.85 2.25
N LEU A 42 12.60 7.48 3.28
CA LEU A 42 13.45 8.39 4.05
C LEU A 42 12.71 9.67 4.48
N GLY A 43 11.49 9.48 4.97
CA GLY A 43 10.71 10.60 5.49
C GLY A 43 9.98 11.43 4.46
N GLU A 44 10.03 11.03 3.19
CA GLU A 44 9.35 11.77 2.12
C GLU A 44 8.29 10.92 1.45
N VAL A 45 7.21 11.57 1.03
CA VAL A 45 6.21 10.91 0.20
C VAL A 45 6.72 10.97 -1.22
N ILE A 46 7.11 9.83 -1.75
CA ILE A 46 7.66 9.73 -3.10
C ILE A 46 6.54 9.72 -4.14
N GLU A 47 5.48 9.00 -3.82
CA GLU A 47 4.36 8.87 -4.75
C GLU A 47 3.08 8.60 -3.97
N TYR A 48 1.96 9.13 -4.45
CA TYR A 48 0.66 8.92 -3.85
C TYR A 48 -0.38 8.82 -4.96
N SER A 49 -1.11 7.72 -5.00
CA SER A 49 -2.14 7.54 -6.04
C SER A 49 -3.07 6.40 -5.68
N GLU A 50 -4.04 6.15 -6.53
CA GLU A 50 -4.88 4.96 -6.40
C GLU A 50 -3.97 3.74 -6.36
N THR A 51 -4.28 2.81 -5.49
CA THR A 51 -3.44 1.63 -5.27
C THR A 51 -3.21 0.84 -6.56
N GLU A 52 -4.26 0.59 -7.30
CA GLU A 52 -4.14 -0.17 -8.53
C GLU A 52 -3.19 0.51 -9.52
N LYS A 53 -3.30 1.82 -9.62
CA LYS A 53 -2.47 2.59 -10.51
C LYS A 53 -1.01 2.60 -10.08
N MET A 54 -0.76 2.76 -8.79
CA MET A 54 0.59 2.77 -8.27
C MET A 54 1.31 1.45 -8.55
N PHE A 55 0.63 0.33 -8.36
CA PHE A 55 1.25 -0.97 -8.52
C PHE A 55 1.31 -1.47 -9.95
N SER A 56 0.51 -0.89 -10.85
CA SER A 56 0.56 -1.26 -12.27
C SER A 56 1.43 -0.31 -13.08
N THR A 57 1.33 0.99 -12.83
CA THR A 57 2.08 2.00 -13.60
C THR A 57 2.64 3.09 -12.69
N PRO A 58 3.63 2.73 -11.87
CA PRO A 58 4.23 3.72 -10.97
C PRO A 58 4.90 4.84 -11.77
N GLN A 59 4.80 6.07 -11.28
CA GLN A 59 5.31 7.23 -11.96
C GLN A 59 6.75 7.58 -11.57
N ASP A 60 7.15 7.18 -10.37
CA ASP A 60 8.50 7.47 -9.89
C ASP A 60 9.34 6.20 -9.98
N LYS A 61 10.56 6.34 -10.48
CA LYS A 61 11.47 5.20 -10.64
C LYS A 61 11.75 4.50 -9.30
N ARG A 62 11.78 5.26 -8.22
CA ARG A 62 12.03 4.68 -6.90
C ARG A 62 10.88 3.79 -6.46
N THR A 63 9.64 4.18 -6.79
CA THR A 63 8.46 3.38 -6.52
C THR A 63 8.53 2.08 -7.33
N GLU A 64 8.87 2.22 -8.60
CA GLU A 64 8.99 1.08 -9.49
C GLU A 64 10.05 0.10 -8.98
N ASP A 65 11.20 0.61 -8.58
CA ASP A 65 12.28 -0.22 -8.07
C ASP A 65 11.87 -0.97 -6.80
N TYR A 66 11.13 -0.29 -5.93
CA TYR A 66 10.66 -0.91 -4.69
C TYR A 66 9.66 -2.03 -5.00
N ILE A 67 8.71 -1.76 -5.89
CA ILE A 67 7.68 -2.74 -6.25
C ILE A 67 8.28 -3.96 -6.94
N THR A 68 9.28 -3.75 -7.78
CA THR A 68 9.90 -4.84 -8.53
C THR A 68 11.07 -5.48 -7.80
N GLY A 69 11.44 -4.97 -6.63
CA GLY A 69 12.54 -5.50 -5.84
C GLY A 69 13.92 -5.17 -6.41
N ARG A 70 14.02 -4.11 -7.18
CA ARG A 70 15.28 -3.70 -7.82
C ARG A 70 16.02 -2.60 -7.08
N PHE A 71 15.83 -2.49 -5.81
CA PHE A 71 16.51 -1.47 -5.04
C PHE A 71 17.86 -1.99 -4.53
N GLY A 72 18.82 -1.14 -4.51
CA GLY A 72 20.16 -1.48 -4.02
C GLY A 72 21.19 -1.59 -5.08
#